data_6d3813a4c0536dd77038d0d562248ec6
#
_entry.id   6d3813a4c0536dd77038d0d562248ec6
#
_cell.length_a   1.000
_cell.length_b   1.000
_cell.length_c   1.000
_cell.angle_alpha   90.00
_cell.angle_beta   90.00
_cell.angle_gamma   90.00
#
_symmetry.space_group_name_H-M   'P 1'
#
loop_
_entity.id
_entity.type
_entity.pdbx_description
1 polymer ?
#
loop_
_entity_poly.entity_id
_entity_poly.type
_entity_poly.pdbx_seq_one_letter_code
_entity_poly.pdbx_strand_id
1 'polypeptide(L)'
;MSRPEPVTQVKRRRDLALSMIVSQVPYIEFLGVRFDRHGDELTATMGFHEALIGNPMLPALHGGATAAFLEITAIIGLAWSTLWDDIEAEKLDVEAVQNGALVLPKTIDFTVDYLRTGLPRDAYARA
;
A
#
# COMPACT_ATOMS: atom_id res chain seq x y z
N MET A 1 -8.65 -34.45 -11.58
CA MET A 1 -7.99 -34.13 -10.31
C MET A 1 -6.98 -33.02 -10.55
N SER A 2 -7.22 -31.84 -10.05
CA SER A 2 -6.25 -30.76 -10.19
C SER A 2 -5.03 -31.02 -9.28
N ARG A 3 -3.83 -30.85 -9.84
CA ARG A 3 -2.61 -30.94 -9.02
C ARG A 3 -2.54 -29.75 -8.10
N PRO A 4 -2.11 -29.93 -6.82
CA PRO A 4 -1.88 -28.79 -5.94
C PRO A 4 -0.91 -27.81 -6.61
N GLU A 5 -1.24 -26.54 -6.56
CA GLU A 5 -0.37 -25.50 -7.09
C GLU A 5 0.90 -25.41 -6.23
N PRO A 6 2.10 -25.39 -6.83
CA PRO A 6 3.32 -25.21 -6.06
C PRO A 6 3.31 -23.92 -5.23
N VAL A 7 3.88 -23.96 -4.04
CA VAL A 7 3.94 -22.79 -3.13
C VAL A 7 4.56 -21.56 -3.80
N THR A 8 5.57 -21.77 -4.66
CA THR A 8 6.20 -20.69 -5.44
C THR A 8 5.23 -19.99 -6.38
N GLN A 9 4.29 -20.72 -6.99
CA GLN A 9 3.28 -20.14 -7.87
C GLN A 9 2.24 -19.33 -7.07
N VAL A 10 1.86 -19.80 -5.89
CA VAL A 10 0.95 -19.08 -4.98
C VAL A 10 1.59 -17.75 -4.57
N LYS A 11 2.85 -17.78 -4.15
CA LYS A 11 3.59 -16.56 -3.80
C LYS A 11 3.67 -15.59 -4.97
N ARG A 12 4.03 -16.08 -6.14
CA ARG A 12 4.13 -15.27 -7.37
C ARG A 12 2.79 -14.60 -7.70
N ARG A 13 1.70 -15.34 -7.61
CA ARG A 13 0.35 -14.83 -7.88
C ARG A 13 -0.02 -13.69 -6.95
N ARG A 14 0.23 -13.87 -5.66
CA ARG A 14 -0.03 -12.85 -4.63
C ARG A 14 0.82 -11.60 -4.83
N ASP A 15 2.11 -11.78 -5.07
CA ASP A 15 3.04 -10.67 -5.28
C ASP A 15 2.69 -9.88 -6.56
N LEU A 16 2.33 -10.58 -7.64
CA LEU A 16 1.93 -9.95 -8.88
C LEU A 16 0.63 -9.15 -8.70
N ALA A 17 -0.37 -9.72 -8.02
CA ALA A 17 -1.62 -9.04 -7.75
C ALA A 17 -1.41 -7.76 -6.95
N LEU A 18 -0.59 -7.82 -5.90
CA LEU A 18 -0.25 -6.63 -5.10
C LEU A 18 0.43 -5.56 -5.95
N SER A 19 1.41 -5.94 -6.74
CA SER A 19 2.11 -5.02 -7.64
C SER A 19 1.16 -4.33 -8.61
N MET A 20 0.21 -5.07 -9.17
CA MET A 20 -0.80 -4.53 -10.09
C MET A 20 -1.73 -3.53 -9.39
N ILE A 21 -2.17 -3.82 -8.18
CA ILE A 21 -3.04 -2.93 -7.40
C ILE A 21 -2.29 -1.64 -7.07
N VAL A 22 -1.09 -1.74 -6.55
CA VAL A 22 -0.26 -0.59 -6.14
C VAL A 22 0.07 0.29 -7.35
N SER A 23 0.38 -0.29 -8.51
CA SER A 23 0.73 0.45 -9.72
C SER A 23 -0.39 1.32 -10.28
N GLN A 24 -1.65 1.10 -9.86
CA GLN A 24 -2.78 1.93 -10.27
C GLN A 24 -2.79 3.32 -9.61
N VAL A 25 -1.97 3.55 -8.58
CA VAL A 25 -1.95 4.81 -7.84
C VAL A 25 -0.61 5.52 -8.05
N PRO A 26 -0.50 6.46 -9.01
CA PRO A 26 0.76 7.16 -9.29
C PRO A 26 1.34 7.90 -8.07
N TYR A 27 0.48 8.37 -7.18
CA TYR A 27 0.90 9.09 -5.98
C TYR A 27 1.74 8.22 -5.02
N ILE A 28 1.53 6.91 -5.02
CA ILE A 28 2.32 5.97 -4.21
C ILE A 28 3.79 6.03 -4.63
N GLU A 29 4.06 6.01 -5.93
CA GLU A 29 5.42 6.15 -6.47
C GLU A 29 6.00 7.52 -6.15
N PHE A 30 5.22 8.58 -6.37
CA PHE A 30 5.64 9.96 -6.09
C PHE A 30 6.06 10.15 -4.63
N LEU A 31 5.28 9.62 -3.68
CA LEU A 31 5.58 9.73 -2.25
C LEU A 31 6.71 8.79 -1.80
N GLY A 32 7.07 7.81 -2.62
CA GLY A 32 8.11 6.85 -2.29
C GLY A 32 7.65 5.77 -1.31
N VAL A 33 6.39 5.34 -1.43
CA VAL A 33 5.82 4.28 -0.58
C VAL A 33 5.97 2.93 -1.28
N ARG A 34 6.40 1.93 -0.54
CA ARG A 34 6.41 0.54 -0.98
C ARG A 34 5.60 -0.32 -0.02
N PHE A 35 5.08 -1.41 -0.54
CA PHE A 35 4.29 -2.37 0.21
C PHE A 35 5.02 -3.72 0.22
N ASP A 36 5.28 -4.23 1.40
CA ASP A 36 5.84 -5.56 1.62
C ASP A 36 4.74 -6.49 2.12
N ARG A 37 4.68 -7.68 1.54
CA ARG A 37 3.66 -8.67 1.86
C ARG A 37 4.25 -9.85 2.61
N HIS A 38 3.56 -10.25 3.67
CA HIS A 38 3.83 -11.49 4.38
C HIS A 38 2.52 -12.26 4.55
N GLY A 39 2.32 -13.32 3.74
CA GLY A 39 1.00 -13.95 3.63
C GLY A 39 -0.01 -12.97 3.06
N ASP A 40 -1.08 -12.70 3.79
CA ASP A 40 -2.11 -11.70 3.48
C ASP A 40 -1.87 -10.36 4.18
N GLU A 41 -0.86 -10.27 5.04
CA GLU A 41 -0.54 -9.04 5.76
C GLU A 41 0.34 -8.12 4.92
N LEU A 42 0.02 -6.83 4.95
CA LEU A 42 0.80 -5.79 4.28
C LEU A 42 1.47 -4.88 5.29
N THR A 43 2.70 -4.50 5.00
CA THR A 43 3.41 -3.43 5.69
C THR A 43 3.79 -2.37 4.65
N ALA A 44 3.35 -1.15 4.85
CA ALA A 44 3.73 -0.02 4.03
C ALA A 44 4.96 0.68 4.62
N THR A 45 5.89 1.08 3.77
CA THR A 45 7.07 1.83 4.16
C THR A 45 7.16 3.09 3.33
N MET A 46 7.24 4.24 4.00
CA MET A 46 7.58 5.50 3.34
C MET A 46 9.09 5.74 3.53
N GLY A 47 9.85 5.56 2.45
CA GLY A 47 11.30 5.76 2.48
C GLY A 47 11.64 7.22 2.75
N PHE A 48 12.57 7.45 3.65
CA PHE A 48 12.98 8.81 4.00
C PHE A 48 13.78 9.47 2.88
N HIS A 49 13.44 10.72 2.60
CA HIS A 49 14.29 11.65 1.85
C HIS A 49 14.02 13.07 2.36
N GLU A 50 14.95 13.97 2.12
CA GLU A 50 14.93 15.30 2.73
C GLU A 50 13.71 16.15 2.37
N ALA A 51 13.11 15.92 1.20
CA ALA A 51 11.90 16.63 0.81
C ALA A 51 10.68 16.33 1.68
N LEU A 52 10.74 15.27 2.51
CA LEU A 52 9.68 14.92 3.47
C LEU A 52 9.74 15.74 4.76
N ILE A 53 10.77 16.54 4.98
CA ILE A 53 10.89 17.38 6.16
C ILE A 53 9.91 18.54 6.09
N GLY A 54 9.06 18.66 7.10
CA GLY A 54 8.11 19.75 7.25
C GLY A 54 8.57 20.83 8.21
N ASN A 55 9.36 20.44 9.20
CA ASN A 55 9.94 21.37 10.15
C ASN A 55 11.44 21.09 10.31
N PRO A 56 12.30 21.89 9.67
CA PRO A 56 13.74 21.65 9.69
C PRO A 56 14.39 21.92 11.07
N MET A 57 13.72 22.65 11.94
CA MET A 57 14.26 22.99 13.27
C MET A 57 14.16 21.84 14.26
N LEU A 58 13.17 20.96 14.11
CA LEU A 58 13.00 19.81 15.01
C LEU A 58 14.07 18.71 14.81
N PRO A 59 14.55 18.23 13.61
CA PRO A 59 13.81 18.14 12.36
C PRO A 59 12.68 17.09 12.44
N ALA A 60 11.63 17.31 11.69
CA ALA A 60 10.44 16.46 11.73
C ALA A 60 9.87 16.24 10.33
N LEU A 61 9.32 15.03 10.10
CA LEU A 61 8.55 14.72 8.91
C LEU A 61 7.33 15.65 8.82
N HIS A 62 7.02 16.06 7.59
CA HIS A 62 5.83 16.86 7.32
C HIS A 62 4.57 16.07 7.68
N GLY A 63 3.68 16.69 8.50
CA GLY A 63 2.45 16.05 8.94
C GLY A 63 1.53 15.65 7.79
N GLY A 64 1.47 16.47 6.72
CA GLY A 64 0.72 16.14 5.52
C GLY A 64 1.25 14.91 4.78
N ALA A 65 2.57 14.74 4.73
CA ALA A 65 3.18 13.55 4.14
C ALA A 65 2.85 12.29 4.94
N THR A 66 2.92 12.38 6.27
CA THR A 66 2.54 11.30 7.16
C THR A 66 1.06 10.95 7.01
N ALA A 67 0.18 11.94 6.94
CA ALA A 67 -1.25 11.74 6.73
C ALA A 67 -1.52 11.07 5.37
N ALA A 68 -0.89 11.54 4.30
CA ALA A 68 -1.01 10.93 2.98
C ALA A 68 -0.53 9.47 2.98
N PHE A 69 0.57 9.19 3.66
CA PHE A 69 1.10 7.83 3.83
C PHE A 69 0.09 6.91 4.54
N LEU A 70 -0.52 7.38 5.61
CA LEU A 70 -1.53 6.60 6.35
C LEU A 70 -2.79 6.37 5.51
N GLU A 71 -3.24 7.37 4.77
CA GLU A 71 -4.39 7.24 3.86
C GLU A 71 -4.11 6.18 2.78
N ILE A 72 -2.96 6.26 2.13
CA ILE A 72 -2.53 5.29 1.11
C ILE A 72 -2.49 3.87 1.70
N THR A 73 -1.93 3.73 2.89
CA THR A 73 -1.86 2.44 3.58
C THR A 73 -3.24 1.84 3.80
N ALA A 74 -4.19 2.66 4.25
CA ALA A 74 -5.57 2.23 4.47
C ALA A 74 -6.28 1.87 3.16
N ILE A 75 -6.13 2.67 2.11
CA ILE A 75 -6.75 2.43 0.80
C ILE A 75 -6.26 1.12 0.20
N ILE A 76 -4.95 0.93 0.15
CA ILE A 76 -4.38 -0.30 -0.42
C ILE A 76 -4.71 -1.50 0.47
N GLY A 77 -4.65 -1.35 1.79
CA GLY A 77 -5.01 -2.42 2.73
C GLY A 77 -6.45 -2.89 2.55
N LEU A 78 -7.38 -1.95 2.38
CA LEU A 78 -8.80 -2.29 2.15
C LEU A 78 -9.00 -2.93 0.77
N ALA A 79 -8.40 -2.40 -0.28
CA ALA A 79 -8.47 -2.99 -1.62
C ALA A 79 -7.90 -4.41 -1.62
N TRP A 80 -6.75 -4.61 -1.00
CA TRP A 80 -6.11 -5.91 -0.86
C TRP A 80 -7.01 -6.90 -0.14
N SER A 81 -7.57 -6.51 0.99
CA SER A 81 -8.48 -7.35 1.78
C SER A 81 -9.74 -7.72 0.99
N THR A 82 -10.31 -6.77 0.26
CA THR A 82 -11.52 -6.98 -0.53
C THR A 82 -11.27 -7.94 -1.71
N LEU A 83 -10.08 -7.88 -2.32
CA LEU A 83 -9.74 -8.68 -3.49
C LEU A 83 -9.07 -10.00 -3.14
N TRP A 84 -8.77 -10.23 -1.88
CA TRP A 84 -8.01 -11.41 -1.45
C TRP A 84 -8.63 -12.73 -1.91
N ASP A 85 -9.93 -12.89 -1.73
CA ASP A 85 -10.62 -14.13 -2.13
C ASP A 85 -10.57 -14.37 -3.63
N ASP A 86 -10.69 -13.31 -4.43
CA ASP A 86 -10.58 -13.40 -5.89
C ASP A 86 -9.15 -13.71 -6.31
N ILE A 87 -8.16 -13.15 -5.63
CA ILE A 87 -6.74 -13.44 -5.88
C ILE A 87 -6.45 -14.91 -5.61
N GLU A 88 -6.89 -15.43 -4.46
CA GLU A 88 -6.68 -16.82 -4.07
C GLU A 88 -7.41 -17.81 -4.97
N ALA A 89 -8.60 -17.44 -5.45
CA ALA A 89 -9.40 -18.25 -6.37
C ALA A 89 -9.01 -18.09 -7.83
N GLU A 90 -7.98 -17.29 -8.14
CA GLU A 90 -7.54 -16.97 -9.52
C GLU A 90 -8.64 -16.31 -10.36
N LYS A 91 -9.52 -15.55 -9.70
CA LYS A 91 -10.65 -14.86 -10.34
C LYS A 91 -10.42 -13.37 -10.53
N LEU A 92 -9.25 -12.86 -10.13
CA LEU A 92 -8.94 -11.44 -10.33
C LEU A 92 -8.91 -11.13 -11.82
N ASP A 93 -9.70 -10.12 -12.22
CA ASP A 93 -9.73 -9.65 -13.60
C ASP A 93 -8.49 -8.79 -13.88
N VAL A 94 -7.44 -9.44 -14.34
CA VAL A 94 -6.14 -8.83 -14.64
C VAL A 94 -6.28 -7.73 -15.70
N GLU A 95 -7.10 -7.95 -16.72
CA GLU A 95 -7.32 -6.97 -17.78
C GLU A 95 -7.99 -5.70 -17.24
N ALA A 96 -9.02 -5.85 -16.40
CA ALA A 96 -9.68 -4.72 -15.77
C ALA A 96 -8.70 -3.91 -14.90
N VAL A 97 -7.85 -4.57 -14.13
CA VAL A 97 -6.84 -3.90 -13.30
C VAL A 97 -5.84 -3.15 -14.18
N GLN A 98 -5.33 -3.78 -15.23
CA GLN A 98 -4.37 -3.16 -16.15
C GLN A 98 -4.96 -1.96 -16.89
N ASN A 99 -6.26 -1.99 -17.19
CA ASN A 99 -6.97 -0.91 -17.87
C ASN A 99 -7.46 0.19 -16.93
N GLY A 100 -7.09 0.15 -15.64
CA GLY A 100 -7.49 1.14 -14.65
C GLY A 100 -8.94 1.05 -14.22
N ALA A 101 -9.63 -0.06 -14.49
CA ALA A 101 -11.00 -0.28 -14.09
C ALA A 101 -11.14 -0.79 -12.65
N LEU A 102 -10.04 -0.94 -11.92
CA LEU A 102 -10.05 -1.31 -10.52
C LEU A 102 -10.69 -0.20 -9.69
N VAL A 103 -11.78 -0.52 -9.00
CA VAL A 103 -12.45 0.41 -8.10
C VAL A 103 -11.72 0.41 -6.76
N LEU A 104 -10.92 1.44 -6.54
CA LEU A 104 -10.29 1.67 -5.23
C LEU A 104 -11.26 2.37 -4.29
N PRO A 105 -11.16 2.13 -2.97
CA PRO A 105 -11.92 2.88 -1.99
C PRO A 105 -11.64 4.38 -2.11
N LYS A 106 -12.68 5.18 -1.95
CA LYS A 106 -12.56 6.64 -1.96
C LYS A 106 -12.66 7.17 -0.54
N THR A 107 -11.72 8.01 -0.14
CA THR A 107 -11.74 8.65 1.17
C THR A 107 -12.90 9.63 1.26
N ILE A 108 -13.73 9.45 2.28
CA ILE A 108 -14.86 10.35 2.59
C ILE A 108 -14.49 11.24 3.76
N ASP A 109 -13.89 10.65 4.80
CA ASP A 109 -13.45 11.32 6.01
C ASP A 109 -12.14 10.69 6.48
N PHE A 110 -11.28 11.53 7.04
CA PHE A 110 -9.96 11.09 7.46
C PHE A 110 -9.48 11.92 8.65
N THR A 111 -9.17 11.25 9.76
CA THR A 111 -8.65 11.89 10.96
C THR A 111 -7.33 11.27 11.36
N VAL A 112 -6.34 12.10 11.67
CA VAL A 112 -5.01 11.64 12.09
C VAL A 112 -4.68 12.23 13.45
N ASP A 113 -4.26 11.37 14.36
CA ASP A 113 -3.75 11.76 15.67
C ASP A 113 -2.23 11.67 15.68
N TYR A 114 -1.56 12.81 15.84
CA TYR A 114 -0.10 12.88 15.92
C TYR A 114 0.35 12.80 17.38
N LEU A 115 0.69 11.60 17.82
CA LEU A 115 1.03 11.33 19.21
C LEU A 115 2.48 11.67 19.54
N ARG A 116 3.35 11.69 18.51
CA ARG A 116 4.78 11.98 18.63
C ARG A 116 5.28 12.67 17.38
N THR A 117 6.40 13.36 17.50
CA THR A 117 7.12 13.91 16.35
C THR A 117 7.60 12.79 15.43
N GLY A 118 7.28 12.89 14.16
CA GLY A 118 7.84 12.00 13.12
C GLY A 118 9.32 12.30 12.91
N LEU A 119 10.18 11.35 13.20
CA LEU A 119 11.63 11.51 13.05
C LEU A 119 12.04 11.43 11.56
N PRO A 120 13.19 12.07 11.18
CA PRO A 120 13.69 12.06 9.79
C PRO A 120 14.29 10.71 9.42
N ARG A 121 13.46 9.72 9.27
CA ARG A 121 13.80 8.34 8.92
C ARG A 121 12.62 7.65 8.26
N ASP A 122 12.82 6.44 7.74
CA ASP A 122 11.75 5.64 7.17
C ASP A 122 10.59 5.48 8.16
N ALA A 123 9.37 5.59 7.64
CA ALA A 123 8.15 5.39 8.42
C ALA A 123 7.44 4.10 7.95
N TYR A 124 6.82 3.42 8.90
CA TYR A 124 6.13 2.15 8.66
C TYR A 124 4.68 2.27 9.09
N ALA A 125 3.78 1.64 8.32
CA ALA A 125 2.36 1.63 8.64
C ALA A 125 1.70 0.31 8.28
N ARG A 126 0.65 -0.02 9.02
CA ARG A 126 -0.26 -1.15 8.73
C ARG A 126 -1.69 -0.69 8.88
N ALA A 127 -2.59 -1.28 8.10
CA ALA A 127 -4.03 -1.08 8.19
C ALA A 127 -4.71 -2.36 8.69
#